data_122ca47007d8ad30f414804464bbd1eb
#
_entry.id   122ca47007d8ad30f414804464bbd1eb
#
_cell.length_a   1.000
_cell.length_b   1.000
_cell.length_c   1.000
_cell.angle_alpha   90.00
_cell.angle_beta   90.00
_cell.angle_gamma   90.00
#
_symmetry.space_group_name_H-M   'P 1'
#
loop_
_entity.id
_entity.type
_entity.pdbx_description
1 polymer ?
#
loop_
_entity_poly.entity_id
_entity_poly.type
_entity_poly.pdbx_seq_one_letter_code
_entity_poly.pdbx_strand_id
1 'polypeptide(L)'
;MKLLYLFSLSIFFKILFFSNYVFCASHSKEEWKSRSIYQILTDRFALTNDNDKIQCSALNVYCGGTFQGIKKHLDYIKGMGFDAIWISPPLKNRQDSFHGYHIIDINSINEHFGTAQDLKDLIKACHDKDIWVILDAVPNHMAWGLDISTFIPFNKDEYYHTYFTECNKKDELKYNSTLNENCSIYGLPDLKQENEYVNKTLIEWLKNTINTYDFDGVRYADVPNVPKWFWGNFTVAANTYTLGIVGVDSGDEDDVNFMVDYQNYMDGIGNYPLFHKIRENFCSSKSKKGSMIELNKFIQNLQTHFLEPQYMGIWLGNHDKERFLKQCPQNISLINAITFTFFFEGIPIFYYGDEQYFDGPNENEGHREMLFGKYDTNSEIYKLLKIINDVRKSEKIYDYDFVRRYHDNNHYVFTRGNVLICVGNGVDTPSNIVLYRHGFKEGDKLCNALALDDCVKVVNNEIQILLQGEPKIYVKQTPANNGRSITQSSKGYFLKEYSLCLFLILLIFM
;
A
#
# COMPACT_ATOMS: atom_id res chain seq x y z
N MET A 1 58.11 25.16 14.07
CA MET A 1 57.68 24.01 13.24
C MET A 1 56.87 22.96 14.02
N LYS A 2 57.24 22.53 15.21
CA LYS A 2 56.44 21.51 15.97
C LYS A 2 55.04 21.97 16.43
N LEU A 3 54.79 23.27 16.66
CA LEU A 3 53.48 23.78 17.07
C LEU A 3 52.44 23.80 15.91
N LEU A 4 52.87 24.02 14.68
CA LEU A 4 52.00 23.99 13.49
C LEU A 4 51.56 22.57 13.13
N TYR A 5 52.38 21.54 13.39
CA TYR A 5 52.01 20.14 13.17
C TYR A 5 50.96 19.63 14.15
N LEU A 6 50.98 20.08 15.40
CA LEU A 6 49.97 19.69 16.39
C LEU A 6 48.61 20.36 16.13
N PHE A 7 48.58 21.57 15.56
CA PHE A 7 47.33 22.24 15.19
C PHE A 7 46.71 21.60 13.95
N SER A 8 47.51 21.18 12.95
CA SER A 8 47.01 20.50 11.75
C SER A 8 46.46 19.09 12.04
N LEU A 9 47.10 18.34 12.94
CA LEU A 9 46.61 17.02 13.38
C LEU A 9 45.31 17.12 14.17
N SER A 10 45.14 18.15 15.02
CA SER A 10 43.91 18.38 15.78
C SER A 10 42.73 18.76 14.88
N ILE A 11 42.97 19.51 13.81
CA ILE A 11 41.95 19.85 12.81
C ILE A 11 41.59 18.61 11.94
N PHE A 12 42.59 17.83 11.56
CA PHE A 12 42.39 16.60 10.79
C PHE A 12 41.60 15.52 11.59
N PHE A 13 41.88 15.38 12.89
CA PHE A 13 41.10 14.50 13.78
C PHE A 13 39.68 15.03 14.03
N LYS A 14 39.46 16.34 14.14
CA LYS A 14 38.09 16.89 14.22
C LYS A 14 37.30 16.73 12.93
N ILE A 15 37.95 16.84 11.77
CA ILE A 15 37.30 16.59 10.48
C ILE A 15 36.94 15.09 10.30
N LEU A 16 37.81 14.17 10.79
CA LEU A 16 37.54 12.74 10.77
C LEU A 16 36.43 12.27 11.75
N PHE A 17 36.24 13.01 12.87
CA PHE A 17 35.12 12.72 13.78
C PHE A 17 33.79 13.36 13.36
N PHE A 18 33.80 14.38 12.50
CA PHE A 18 32.58 14.97 11.96
C PHE A 18 32.06 14.25 10.69
N SER A 19 32.79 13.32 10.11
CA SER A 19 32.36 12.60 8.89
C SER A 19 31.61 11.30 9.12
N ASN A 20 31.24 10.97 10.38
CA ASN A 20 30.42 9.80 10.70
C ASN A 20 28.96 10.13 11.08
N TYR A 21 28.49 11.36 10.81
CA TYR A 21 27.06 11.52 10.58
C TYR A 21 26.80 11.00 9.16
N VAL A 22 26.53 9.71 9.04
CA VAL A 22 25.75 9.19 7.92
C VAL A 22 24.45 9.96 7.99
N PHE A 23 24.32 11.00 7.18
CA PHE A 23 23.02 11.56 6.88
C PHE A 23 22.24 10.40 6.26
N CYS A 24 21.31 9.83 6.99
CA CYS A 24 20.28 8.99 6.44
C CYS A 24 19.70 9.80 5.28
N ALA A 25 19.86 9.30 4.06
CA ALA A 25 19.38 10.01 2.89
C ALA A 25 17.86 10.04 3.00
N SER A 26 17.28 11.20 3.26
CA SER A 26 15.82 11.37 3.24
C SER A 26 15.33 11.10 1.82
N HIS A 27 14.50 10.08 1.65
CA HIS A 27 13.90 9.75 0.36
C HIS A 27 12.75 10.71 0.07
N SER A 28 12.88 11.42 -1.04
CA SER A 28 11.88 12.38 -1.50
C SER A 28 10.62 11.69 -2.04
N LYS A 29 9.49 12.43 -2.11
CA LYS A 29 8.26 11.94 -2.75
C LYS A 29 8.49 11.54 -4.22
N GLU A 30 9.42 12.20 -4.93
CA GLU A 30 9.80 11.85 -6.31
C GLU A 30 10.42 10.47 -6.41
N GLU A 31 11.23 10.07 -5.45
CA GLU A 31 11.82 8.74 -5.42
C GLU A 31 10.77 7.70 -5.04
N TRP A 32 9.87 8.02 -4.08
CA TRP A 32 8.80 7.15 -3.62
C TRP A 32 7.78 6.80 -4.71
N LYS A 33 7.48 7.69 -5.66
CA LYS A 33 6.53 7.39 -6.75
C LYS A 33 6.92 6.17 -7.59
N SER A 34 8.22 5.82 -7.59
CA SER A 34 8.75 4.66 -8.31
C SER A 34 8.51 3.34 -7.57
N ARG A 35 8.24 3.37 -6.26
CA ARG A 35 8.12 2.20 -5.41
C ARG A 35 6.75 1.54 -5.49
N SER A 36 6.70 0.28 -5.12
CA SER A 36 5.48 -0.45 -4.81
C SER A 36 5.59 -1.05 -3.41
N ILE A 37 4.55 -0.87 -2.61
CA ILE A 37 4.56 -1.15 -1.18
C ILE A 37 3.82 -2.43 -0.89
N TYR A 38 4.42 -3.34 -0.10
CA TYR A 38 3.76 -4.50 0.46
C TYR A 38 3.43 -4.23 1.93
N GLN A 39 2.13 -4.15 2.25
CA GLN A 39 1.64 -3.85 3.60
C GLN A 39 1.55 -5.12 4.45
N ILE A 40 2.16 -5.08 5.64
CA ILE A 40 2.30 -6.22 6.55
C ILE A 40 1.70 -5.89 7.92
N LEU A 41 0.89 -6.78 8.48
CA LEU A 41 0.69 -6.87 9.93
C LEU A 41 1.79 -7.76 10.50
N THR A 42 2.67 -7.20 11.32
CA THR A 42 3.86 -7.90 11.86
C THR A 42 3.49 -9.21 12.53
N ASP A 43 2.45 -9.19 13.38
CA ASP A 43 1.96 -10.38 14.09
C ASP A 43 1.43 -11.49 13.18
N ARG A 44 1.05 -11.18 11.93
CA ARG A 44 0.31 -12.09 11.04
C ARG A 44 1.12 -12.58 9.86
N PHE A 45 2.28 -11.99 9.63
CA PHE A 45 3.04 -12.26 8.41
C PHE A 45 3.89 -13.53 8.54
N ALA A 46 4.81 -13.61 9.52
CA ALA A 46 5.73 -14.73 9.64
C ALA A 46 6.22 -14.96 11.07
N LEU A 47 6.31 -16.23 11.47
CA LEU A 47 6.95 -16.65 12.71
C LEU A 47 8.48 -16.53 12.61
N THR A 48 9.17 -16.44 13.74
CA THR A 48 10.65 -16.47 13.79
C THR A 48 11.18 -17.76 13.15
N ASN A 49 10.58 -18.90 13.48
CA ASN A 49 10.82 -20.17 12.79
C ASN A 49 9.50 -20.75 12.28
N ASP A 50 9.49 -21.25 11.04
CA ASP A 50 8.27 -21.74 10.39
C ASP A 50 7.66 -22.96 11.11
N ASN A 51 8.45 -23.65 11.93
CA ASN A 51 8.02 -24.80 12.74
C ASN A 51 7.57 -24.38 14.15
N ASP A 52 7.65 -23.10 14.52
CA ASP A 52 7.19 -22.63 15.80
C ASP A 52 5.67 -22.81 15.91
N LYS A 53 5.19 -23.08 17.13
CA LYS A 53 3.78 -23.24 17.38
C LYS A 53 3.07 -21.88 17.25
N ILE A 54 1.99 -21.84 16.47
CA ILE A 54 1.09 -20.70 16.41
C ILE A 54 0.52 -20.43 17.81
N GLN A 55 0.62 -19.18 18.27
CA GLN A 55 0.29 -18.81 19.66
C GLN A 55 -1.20 -18.49 19.87
N CYS A 56 -1.94 -18.23 18.78
CA CYS A 56 -3.35 -17.82 18.90
C CYS A 56 -4.33 -18.96 18.61
N SER A 57 -5.49 -18.87 19.27
CA SER A 57 -6.68 -19.68 18.98
C SER A 57 -7.80 -18.87 18.29
N ALA A 58 -7.65 -17.54 18.22
CA ALA A 58 -8.58 -16.62 17.58
C ALA A 58 -7.84 -15.43 16.99
N LEU A 59 -8.44 -14.72 16.02
CA LEU A 59 -7.78 -13.63 15.29
C LEU A 59 -7.69 -12.30 16.05
N ASN A 60 -8.26 -12.18 17.22
CA ASN A 60 -8.26 -10.97 18.04
C ASN A 60 -7.15 -10.91 19.10
N VAL A 61 -6.17 -11.85 19.06
CA VAL A 61 -5.03 -11.92 19.97
C VAL A 61 -3.72 -12.08 19.18
N TYR A 62 -2.57 -11.96 19.88
CA TYR A 62 -1.27 -12.21 19.25
C TYR A 62 -1.15 -13.66 18.75
N CYS A 63 -0.64 -13.81 17.54
CA CYS A 63 -0.42 -15.11 16.88
C CYS A 63 1.06 -15.50 16.77
N GLY A 64 1.97 -14.55 16.97
CA GLY A 64 3.41 -14.82 17.12
C GLY A 64 4.30 -14.41 15.95
N GLY A 65 3.79 -13.61 15.02
CA GLY A 65 4.62 -13.02 13.98
C GLY A 65 5.63 -12.01 14.53
N THR A 66 6.83 -11.95 13.94
CA THR A 66 7.97 -11.20 14.47
C THR A 66 8.75 -10.47 13.37
N PHE A 67 9.59 -9.50 13.77
CA PHE A 67 10.55 -8.84 12.88
C PHE A 67 11.54 -9.84 12.25
N GLN A 68 12.00 -10.83 13.01
CA GLN A 68 12.88 -11.87 12.48
C GLN A 68 12.15 -12.76 11.46
N GLY A 69 10.87 -13.04 11.68
CA GLY A 69 10.01 -13.74 10.71
C GLY A 69 9.90 -12.97 9.40
N ILE A 70 9.63 -11.66 9.45
CA ILE A 70 9.61 -10.79 8.25
C ILE A 70 10.96 -10.82 7.55
N LYS A 71 12.07 -10.63 8.29
CA LYS A 71 13.45 -10.66 7.77
C LYS A 71 13.75 -11.94 7.00
N LYS A 72 13.31 -13.09 7.50
CA LYS A 72 13.51 -14.40 6.88
C LYS A 72 12.75 -14.53 5.55
N HIS A 73 11.60 -13.87 5.41
CA HIS A 73 10.75 -13.98 4.24
C HIS A 73 10.85 -12.79 3.26
N LEU A 74 11.91 -11.97 3.34
CA LEU A 74 12.12 -10.84 2.42
C LEU A 74 12.26 -11.29 0.97
N ASP A 75 12.81 -12.47 0.70
CA ASP A 75 12.91 -13.02 -0.66
C ASP A 75 11.54 -13.37 -1.26
N TYR A 76 10.57 -13.75 -0.45
CA TYR A 76 9.19 -13.92 -0.87
C TYR A 76 8.58 -12.60 -1.34
N ILE A 77 8.78 -11.52 -0.59
CA ILE A 77 8.29 -10.18 -0.94
C ILE A 77 9.01 -9.64 -2.20
N LYS A 78 10.35 -9.75 -2.22
CA LYS A 78 11.17 -9.32 -3.37
C LYS A 78 10.86 -10.11 -4.63
N GLY A 79 10.51 -11.40 -4.50
CA GLY A 79 10.13 -12.27 -5.62
C GLY A 79 8.88 -11.81 -6.37
N MET A 80 7.95 -11.12 -5.71
CA MET A 80 6.82 -10.42 -6.33
C MET A 80 7.20 -9.07 -6.95
N GLY A 81 8.45 -8.63 -6.80
CA GLY A 81 8.95 -7.37 -7.34
C GLY A 81 8.72 -6.15 -6.44
N PHE A 82 8.20 -6.30 -5.22
CA PHE A 82 8.07 -5.19 -4.29
C PHE A 82 9.43 -4.66 -3.84
N ASP A 83 9.50 -3.37 -3.61
CA ASP A 83 10.71 -2.64 -3.20
C ASP A 83 10.45 -1.66 -2.06
N ALA A 84 9.30 -1.79 -1.41
CA ALA A 84 9.02 -1.19 -0.12
C ALA A 84 8.08 -2.09 0.70
N ILE A 85 8.20 -2.02 2.03
CA ILE A 85 7.25 -2.61 2.98
C ILE A 85 6.69 -1.53 3.91
N TRP A 86 5.43 -1.71 4.31
CA TRP A 86 4.81 -0.98 5.39
C TRP A 86 4.49 -1.98 6.50
N ILE A 87 5.15 -1.85 7.64
CA ILE A 87 4.91 -2.68 8.83
C ILE A 87 3.92 -2.01 9.78
N SER A 88 3.12 -2.79 10.50
CA SER A 88 2.25 -2.26 11.58
C SER A 88 3.06 -1.52 12.63
N PRO A 89 2.44 -0.61 13.45
CA PRO A 89 3.16 0.18 14.44
C PRO A 89 4.05 -0.69 15.34
N PRO A 90 5.37 -0.42 15.42
CA PRO A 90 6.32 -1.31 16.07
C PRO A 90 6.46 -1.06 17.59
N LEU A 91 5.74 -0.08 18.14
CA LEU A 91 5.91 0.40 19.51
C LEU A 91 5.23 -0.51 20.52
N LYS A 92 5.61 -0.37 21.79
CA LYS A 92 5.06 -1.15 22.89
C LYS A 92 3.56 -0.92 23.03
N ASN A 93 2.82 -2.01 22.95
CA ASN A 93 1.36 -2.04 22.95
C ASN A 93 0.81 -2.68 24.21
N ARG A 94 -0.50 -2.48 24.44
CA ARG A 94 -1.26 -3.25 25.40
C ARG A 94 -1.12 -4.75 25.10
N GLN A 95 -1.09 -5.59 26.14
CA GLN A 95 -0.73 -7.01 26.08
C GLN A 95 -1.59 -7.85 25.12
N ASP A 96 -2.82 -7.44 24.82
CA ASP A 96 -3.74 -8.15 23.94
C ASP A 96 -3.94 -7.47 22.57
N SER A 97 -3.15 -6.44 22.25
CA SER A 97 -3.30 -5.64 21.03
C SER A 97 -2.23 -5.98 19.99
N PHE A 98 -2.49 -6.99 19.19
CA PHE A 98 -1.58 -7.53 18.16
C PHE A 98 -1.34 -6.59 16.96
N HIS A 99 -2.24 -5.65 16.70
CA HIS A 99 -2.21 -4.79 15.51
C HIS A 99 -1.30 -3.56 15.64
N GLY A 100 -0.84 -3.22 16.85
CA GLY A 100 0.10 -2.12 17.05
C GLY A 100 -0.52 -0.74 17.37
N TYR A 101 -1.85 -0.59 17.31
CA TYR A 101 -2.51 0.72 17.46
C TYR A 101 -2.93 1.06 18.90
N HIS A 102 -2.71 0.20 19.90
CA HIS A 102 -2.97 0.48 21.32
C HIS A 102 -1.65 0.68 22.07
N ILE A 103 -0.96 1.76 21.73
CA ILE A 103 0.37 2.10 22.25
C ILE A 103 0.26 2.47 23.73
N ILE A 104 1.18 1.96 24.56
CA ILE A 104 1.32 2.30 25.99
C ILE A 104 2.65 2.98 26.31
N ASP A 105 3.64 2.83 25.44
CA ASP A 105 4.95 3.46 25.57
C ASP A 105 5.52 3.74 24.17
N ILE A 106 5.69 5.02 23.83
CA ILE A 106 6.23 5.44 22.54
C ILE A 106 7.75 5.29 22.44
N ASN A 107 8.44 5.05 23.56
CA ASN A 107 9.90 4.94 23.60
C ASN A 107 10.42 3.50 23.54
N SER A 108 9.52 2.52 23.63
CA SER A 108 9.85 1.09 23.65
C SER A 108 9.27 0.36 22.45
N ILE A 109 9.97 -0.68 22.00
CA ILE A 109 9.50 -1.59 20.95
C ILE A 109 8.59 -2.66 21.57
N ASN A 110 7.63 -3.13 20.78
CA ASN A 110 6.71 -4.19 21.15
C ASN A 110 7.48 -5.53 21.29
N GLU A 111 7.55 -6.04 22.52
CA GLU A 111 8.27 -7.27 22.86
C GLU A 111 7.72 -8.51 22.16
N HIS A 112 6.45 -8.53 21.75
CA HIS A 112 5.86 -9.62 20.96
C HIS A 112 6.44 -9.68 19.54
N PHE A 113 6.86 -8.55 18.98
CA PHE A 113 7.46 -8.50 17.65
C PHE A 113 8.97 -8.72 17.66
N GLY A 114 9.61 -8.54 18.81
CA GLY A 114 11.05 -8.66 19.00
C GLY A 114 11.66 -7.51 19.77
N THR A 115 12.97 -7.40 19.70
CA THR A 115 13.75 -6.34 20.34
C THR A 115 13.97 -5.14 19.41
N ALA A 116 14.44 -4.02 19.98
CA ALA A 116 14.90 -2.87 19.18
C ALA A 116 16.03 -3.25 18.19
N GLN A 117 16.87 -4.22 18.55
CA GLN A 117 17.92 -4.72 17.66
C GLN A 117 17.33 -5.55 16.52
N ASP A 118 16.30 -6.35 16.78
CA ASP A 118 15.62 -7.13 15.72
C ASP A 118 14.97 -6.22 14.68
N LEU A 119 14.39 -5.08 15.10
CA LEU A 119 13.86 -4.07 14.19
C LEU A 119 14.96 -3.43 13.33
N LYS A 120 16.09 -3.05 13.94
CA LYS A 120 17.27 -2.55 13.19
C LYS A 120 17.80 -3.56 12.19
N ASP A 121 17.89 -4.81 12.61
CA ASP A 121 18.34 -5.92 11.76
C ASP A 121 17.38 -6.20 10.60
N LEU A 122 16.06 -6.06 10.81
CA LEU A 122 15.07 -6.16 9.76
C LEU A 122 15.26 -5.05 8.73
N ILE A 123 15.31 -3.78 9.18
CA ILE A 123 15.42 -2.62 8.28
C ILE A 123 16.72 -2.70 7.50
N LYS A 124 17.84 -3.01 8.16
CA LYS A 124 19.11 -3.23 7.46
C LYS A 124 19.00 -4.34 6.39
N ALA A 125 18.37 -5.46 6.72
CA ALA A 125 18.20 -6.56 5.75
C ALA A 125 17.26 -6.17 4.58
N CYS A 126 16.30 -5.28 4.81
CA CYS A 126 15.48 -4.67 3.75
C CYS A 126 16.35 -3.80 2.82
N HIS A 127 17.18 -2.92 3.40
CA HIS A 127 18.09 -2.05 2.62
C HIS A 127 19.12 -2.86 1.82
N ASP A 128 19.66 -3.93 2.39
CA ASP A 128 20.59 -4.84 1.69
C ASP A 128 19.93 -5.49 0.43
N LYS A 129 18.58 -5.46 0.35
CA LYS A 129 17.79 -5.98 -0.79
C LYS A 129 17.13 -4.86 -1.62
N ASP A 130 17.45 -3.59 -1.40
CA ASP A 130 16.74 -2.45 -1.99
C ASP A 130 15.22 -2.55 -1.74
N ILE A 131 14.84 -2.68 -0.49
CA ILE A 131 13.47 -2.61 0.02
C ILE A 131 13.43 -1.49 1.06
N TRP A 132 12.60 -0.49 0.85
CA TRP A 132 12.39 0.61 1.78
C TRP A 132 11.35 0.24 2.84
N VAL A 133 11.43 0.89 4.00
CA VAL A 133 10.54 0.56 5.12
C VAL A 133 9.78 1.78 5.60
N ILE A 134 8.45 1.68 5.63
CA ILE A 134 7.54 2.70 6.16
C ILE A 134 7.27 2.45 7.64
N LEU A 135 7.50 3.45 8.48
CA LEU A 135 7.03 3.52 9.85
C LEU A 135 5.53 3.83 9.87
N ASP A 136 4.73 3.07 10.60
CA ASP A 136 3.35 3.44 10.92
C ASP A 136 3.32 4.25 12.22
N ALA A 137 3.04 5.54 12.14
CA ALA A 137 3.02 6.47 13.25
C ALA A 137 1.59 6.82 13.69
N VAL A 138 1.35 6.76 15.00
CA VAL A 138 0.04 6.99 15.63
C VAL A 138 0.15 8.15 16.62
N PRO A 139 0.11 9.42 16.18
CA PRO A 139 0.23 10.57 17.08
C PRO A 139 -1.09 11.01 17.73
N ASN A 140 -2.21 10.34 17.39
CA ASN A 140 -3.55 10.72 17.84
C ASN A 140 -3.86 10.28 19.26
N HIS A 141 -3.54 9.04 19.65
CA HIS A 141 -4.06 8.43 20.86
C HIS A 141 -3.11 7.44 21.53
N MET A 142 -3.45 7.09 22.78
CA MET A 142 -2.86 5.98 23.54
C MET A 142 -3.86 4.83 23.67
N ALA A 143 -3.46 3.73 24.31
CA ALA A 143 -4.30 2.54 24.50
C ALA A 143 -5.54 2.83 25.37
N TRP A 144 -6.65 2.18 25.10
CA TRP A 144 -7.85 2.26 25.93
C TRP A 144 -7.81 1.29 27.12
N GLY A 145 -8.64 1.56 28.16
CA GLY A 145 -8.91 0.62 29.25
C GLY A 145 -7.78 0.48 30.27
N LEU A 146 -6.79 1.37 30.25
CA LEU A 146 -5.72 1.46 31.24
C LEU A 146 -5.76 2.81 31.97
N ASP A 147 -5.10 2.86 33.13
CA ASP A 147 -4.90 4.11 33.87
C ASP A 147 -3.87 4.98 33.10
N ILE A 148 -4.23 6.23 32.84
CA ILE A 148 -3.38 7.20 32.13
C ILE A 148 -1.99 7.30 32.77
N SER A 149 -1.89 7.18 34.10
CA SER A 149 -0.62 7.22 34.84
C SER A 149 0.40 6.15 34.41
N THR A 150 -0.06 5.11 33.69
CA THR A 150 0.79 4.01 33.20
C THR A 150 1.40 4.29 31.83
N PHE A 151 0.96 5.30 31.12
CA PHE A 151 1.46 5.61 29.77
C PHE A 151 2.79 6.35 29.81
N ILE A 152 3.68 6.00 28.90
CA ILE A 152 5.01 6.63 28.79
C ILE A 152 5.13 7.32 27.42
N PRO A 153 5.43 8.62 27.40
CA PRO A 153 5.64 9.54 28.53
C PRO A 153 4.36 10.30 28.94
N PHE A 154 3.21 10.01 28.34
CA PHE A 154 1.97 10.78 28.47
C PHE A 154 1.13 10.32 29.66
N ASN A 155 1.64 10.50 30.87
CA ASN A 155 1.08 9.93 32.10
C ASN A 155 0.28 10.93 32.97
N LYS A 156 -0.23 12.01 32.38
CA LYS A 156 -1.03 13.02 33.09
C LYS A 156 -2.27 13.36 32.30
N ASP A 157 -3.39 13.64 33.00
CA ASP A 157 -4.67 14.02 32.39
C ASP A 157 -4.57 15.27 31.51
N GLU A 158 -3.69 16.22 31.82
CA GLU A 158 -3.47 17.45 31.06
C GLU A 158 -2.93 17.23 29.63
N TYR A 159 -2.46 16.01 29.34
CA TYR A 159 -1.95 15.61 28.01
C TYR A 159 -3.04 15.11 27.07
N TYR A 160 -4.30 15.04 27.57
CA TYR A 160 -5.42 14.50 26.80
C TYR A 160 -6.56 15.51 26.70
N HIS A 161 -7.36 15.40 25.63
CA HIS A 161 -8.62 16.12 25.54
C HIS A 161 -9.60 15.56 26.57
N THR A 162 -10.29 16.45 27.28
CA THR A 162 -11.16 16.07 28.42
C THR A 162 -12.58 15.66 28.00
N TYR A 163 -12.94 15.87 26.76
CA TYR A 163 -14.27 15.55 26.26
C TYR A 163 -14.25 14.17 25.61
N PHE A 164 -14.60 13.14 26.39
CA PHE A 164 -14.85 11.78 25.90
C PHE A 164 -16.16 11.70 25.07
N THR A 165 -16.32 12.56 24.10
CA THR A 165 -17.34 12.33 23.08
C THR A 165 -16.74 11.34 22.10
N GLU A 166 -17.25 10.11 22.09
CA GLU A 166 -16.87 9.15 21.07
C GLU A 166 -17.17 9.72 19.69
N CYS A 167 -16.24 9.57 18.76
CA CYS A 167 -16.40 9.97 17.34
C CYS A 167 -17.51 9.18 16.61
N ASN A 168 -18.44 8.55 17.34
CA ASN A 168 -19.42 7.60 16.81
C ASN A 168 -20.70 8.21 16.25
N LYS A 169 -20.88 9.52 16.31
CA LYS A 169 -22.01 10.21 15.67
C LYS A 169 -21.67 10.51 14.20
N LYS A 170 -21.73 9.47 13.39
CA LYS A 170 -21.28 9.44 12.00
C LYS A 170 -21.75 10.60 11.11
N ASP A 171 -22.97 11.09 11.29
CA ASP A 171 -23.56 12.04 10.36
C ASP A 171 -23.25 13.51 10.70
N GLU A 172 -23.04 13.85 11.98
CA GLU A 172 -22.74 15.21 12.42
C GLU A 172 -21.24 15.53 12.45
N LEU A 173 -20.39 14.49 12.58
CA LEU A 173 -18.93 14.61 12.74
C LEU A 173 -18.18 14.47 11.42
N LYS A 174 -18.76 13.81 10.43
CA LYS A 174 -18.07 13.30 9.23
C LYS A 174 -17.15 14.33 8.56
N TYR A 175 -17.55 15.59 8.55
CA TYR A 175 -16.77 16.67 7.90
C TYR A 175 -16.45 17.85 8.83
N ASN A 176 -16.71 17.70 10.13
CA ASN A 176 -16.44 18.76 11.10
C ASN A 176 -15.06 18.58 11.73
N SER A 177 -14.05 19.30 11.22
CA SER A 177 -12.68 19.19 11.72
C SER A 177 -12.55 19.45 13.21
N THR A 178 -13.22 20.46 13.77
CA THR A 178 -13.14 20.78 15.21
C THR A 178 -13.67 19.65 16.08
N LEU A 179 -14.74 18.97 15.65
CA LEU A 179 -15.28 17.83 16.41
C LEU A 179 -14.39 16.60 16.24
N ASN A 180 -13.87 16.35 15.04
CA ASN A 180 -12.96 15.23 14.78
C ASN A 180 -11.66 15.36 15.58
N GLU A 181 -11.10 16.56 15.66
CA GLU A 181 -9.84 16.86 16.38
C GLU A 181 -9.97 16.77 17.91
N ASN A 182 -11.18 16.68 18.46
CA ASN A 182 -11.45 16.66 19.91
C ASN A 182 -12.29 15.46 20.36
N CYS A 183 -12.50 14.46 19.51
CA CYS A 183 -13.27 13.28 19.83
C CYS A 183 -12.39 12.04 20.02
N SER A 184 -12.81 11.15 20.88
CA SER A 184 -12.13 9.87 21.14
C SER A 184 -12.55 8.82 20.10
N ILE A 185 -11.62 8.33 19.31
CA ILE A 185 -11.85 7.21 18.40
C ILE A 185 -11.95 5.92 19.22
N TYR A 186 -13.06 5.21 19.11
CA TYR A 186 -13.29 3.92 19.81
C TYR A 186 -13.00 3.96 21.33
N GLY A 187 -13.15 5.13 21.97
CA GLY A 187 -12.86 5.30 23.40
C GLY A 187 -11.37 5.34 23.76
N LEU A 188 -10.49 5.52 22.77
CA LEU A 188 -9.05 5.68 22.96
C LEU A 188 -8.73 7.05 23.58
N PRO A 189 -7.87 7.15 24.60
CA PRO A 189 -7.40 8.43 25.16
C PRO A 189 -6.75 9.29 24.09
N ASP A 190 -7.40 10.40 23.74
CA ASP A 190 -7.04 11.30 22.66
C ASP A 190 -5.99 12.32 23.14
N LEU A 191 -4.81 12.33 22.50
CA LEU A 191 -3.70 13.20 22.86
C LEU A 191 -3.98 14.65 22.48
N LYS A 192 -3.70 15.57 23.39
CA LYS A 192 -3.88 17.01 23.20
C LYS A 192 -2.62 17.63 22.59
N GLN A 193 -2.57 17.73 21.27
CA GLN A 193 -1.41 18.26 20.53
C GLN A 193 -1.19 19.76 20.79
N GLU A 194 -2.18 20.51 21.31
CA GLU A 194 -2.06 21.89 21.77
C GLU A 194 -1.25 22.02 23.06
N ASN A 195 -1.10 20.94 23.81
CA ASN A 195 -0.21 20.91 24.96
C ASN A 195 1.25 20.91 24.46
N GLU A 196 2.05 21.90 24.91
CA GLU A 196 3.42 22.08 24.46
C GLU A 196 4.30 20.85 24.69
N TYR A 197 4.10 20.14 25.79
CA TYR A 197 4.85 18.93 26.09
C TYR A 197 4.49 17.80 25.13
N VAL A 198 3.21 17.58 24.86
CA VAL A 198 2.73 16.56 23.91
C VAL A 198 3.28 16.84 22.51
N ASN A 199 3.11 18.08 22.05
CA ASN A 199 3.59 18.52 20.73
C ASN A 199 5.10 18.27 20.55
N LYS A 200 5.92 18.81 21.43
CA LYS A 200 7.37 18.64 21.38
C LYS A 200 7.79 17.18 21.44
N THR A 201 7.18 16.43 22.36
CA THR A 201 7.53 15.02 22.59
C THR A 201 7.22 14.16 21.35
N LEU A 202 6.06 14.36 20.71
CA LEU A 202 5.70 13.63 19.49
C LEU A 202 6.63 13.97 18.33
N ILE A 203 6.98 15.25 18.13
CA ILE A 203 7.90 15.69 17.07
C ILE A 203 9.31 15.10 17.29
N GLU A 204 9.83 15.18 18.52
CA GLU A 204 11.13 14.61 18.86
C GLU A 204 11.15 13.08 18.74
N TRP A 205 10.08 12.42 19.19
CA TRP A 205 9.92 10.98 19.05
C TRP A 205 9.98 10.55 17.60
N LEU A 206 9.20 11.19 16.69
CA LEU A 206 9.17 10.83 15.28
C LEU A 206 10.57 10.94 14.66
N LYS A 207 11.22 12.10 14.86
CA LYS A 207 12.56 12.36 14.35
C LYS A 207 13.58 11.34 14.87
N ASN A 208 13.54 11.06 16.17
CA ASN A 208 14.46 10.11 16.81
C ASN A 208 14.20 8.68 16.33
N THR A 209 12.94 8.28 16.16
CA THR A 209 12.57 6.94 15.70
C THR A 209 13.05 6.71 14.28
N ILE A 210 12.78 7.65 13.36
CA ILE A 210 13.25 7.55 11.96
C ILE A 210 14.77 7.41 11.94
N ASN A 211 15.50 8.30 12.61
CA ASN A 211 16.97 8.29 12.61
C ASN A 211 17.58 7.07 13.31
N THR A 212 16.94 6.56 14.38
CA THR A 212 17.47 5.44 15.18
C THR A 212 17.34 4.11 14.44
N TYR A 213 16.25 3.93 13.70
CA TYR A 213 15.94 2.69 13.00
C TYR A 213 16.17 2.77 11.50
N ASP A 214 16.41 3.95 10.94
CA ASP A 214 16.65 4.17 9.51
C ASP A 214 15.42 3.90 8.64
N PHE A 215 14.25 4.43 9.05
CA PHE A 215 13.02 4.34 8.25
C PHE A 215 13.06 5.28 7.04
N ASP A 216 12.57 4.81 5.90
CA ASP A 216 12.61 5.50 4.61
C ASP A 216 11.37 6.35 4.33
N GLY A 217 10.30 6.13 5.07
CA GLY A 217 9.03 6.87 4.96
C GLY A 217 8.17 6.69 6.19
N VAL A 218 7.11 7.48 6.28
CA VAL A 218 6.16 7.43 7.41
C VAL A 218 4.72 7.42 6.91
N ARG A 219 3.90 6.55 7.47
CA ARG A 219 2.45 6.59 7.34
C ARG A 219 1.84 7.19 8.61
N TYR A 220 0.94 8.14 8.48
CA TYR A 220 0.21 8.76 9.57
C TYR A 220 -1.18 8.14 9.72
N ALA A 221 -1.46 7.60 10.92
CA ALA A 221 -2.79 7.12 11.30
C ALA A 221 -3.71 8.29 11.70
N ASP A 222 -5.00 8.10 11.52
CA ASP A 222 -6.07 8.92 12.08
C ASP A 222 -5.90 10.44 11.80
N VAL A 223 -5.48 10.78 10.58
CA VAL A 223 -5.15 12.16 10.20
C VAL A 223 -6.25 13.17 10.50
N PRO A 224 -7.55 12.90 10.29
CA PRO A 224 -8.62 13.86 10.59
C PRO A 224 -8.82 14.15 12.08
N ASN A 225 -8.29 13.30 12.95
CA ASN A 225 -8.48 13.37 14.39
C ASN A 225 -7.34 14.11 15.12
N VAL A 226 -6.38 14.64 14.36
CA VAL A 226 -5.28 15.46 14.85
C VAL A 226 -5.35 16.83 14.18
N PRO A 227 -5.15 17.94 14.93
CA PRO A 227 -5.23 19.29 14.39
C PRO A 227 -4.37 19.49 13.14
N LYS A 228 -4.94 20.07 12.08
CA LYS A 228 -4.24 20.29 10.78
C LYS A 228 -2.91 20.99 10.93
N TRP A 229 -2.81 21.99 11.82
CA TRP A 229 -1.58 22.76 12.04
C TRP A 229 -0.43 21.89 12.58
N PHE A 230 -0.73 20.81 13.32
CA PHE A 230 0.28 19.89 13.85
C PHE A 230 0.99 19.13 12.72
N TRP A 231 0.26 18.72 11.70
CA TRP A 231 0.81 17.94 10.60
C TRP A 231 1.94 18.64 9.85
N GLY A 232 1.87 19.97 9.67
CA GLY A 232 2.92 20.72 9.01
C GLY A 232 4.28 20.55 9.68
N ASN A 233 4.34 20.75 11.01
CA ASN A 233 5.57 20.59 11.78
C ASN A 233 6.00 19.11 11.89
N PHE A 234 5.04 18.20 12.00
CA PHE A 234 5.30 16.77 12.13
C PHE A 234 5.89 16.20 10.84
N THR A 235 5.38 16.61 9.69
CA THR A 235 5.91 16.26 8.36
C THR A 235 7.32 16.82 8.13
N VAL A 236 7.57 18.06 8.52
CA VAL A 236 8.93 18.63 8.46
C VAL A 236 9.90 17.84 9.34
N ALA A 237 9.45 17.37 10.51
CA ALA A 237 10.29 16.59 11.43
C ALA A 237 10.60 15.19 10.88
N ALA A 238 9.70 14.60 10.11
CA ALA A 238 9.93 13.32 9.45
C ALA A 238 11.09 13.38 8.45
N ASN A 239 11.23 14.50 7.73
CA ASN A 239 12.29 14.73 6.74
C ASN A 239 12.43 13.58 5.73
N THR A 240 11.35 12.91 5.39
CA THR A 240 11.22 11.84 4.40
C THR A 240 9.78 11.81 3.88
N TYR A 241 9.47 10.94 2.90
CA TYR A 241 8.11 10.81 2.38
C TYR A 241 7.09 10.50 3.46
N THR A 242 5.96 11.20 3.42
CA THR A 242 4.86 11.07 4.37
C THR A 242 3.54 10.74 3.66
N LEU A 243 2.86 9.70 4.16
CA LEU A 243 1.57 9.22 3.66
C LEU A 243 0.49 9.34 4.75
N GLY A 244 -0.41 10.28 4.63
CA GLY A 244 -1.52 10.42 5.59
C GLY A 244 -2.74 9.59 5.24
N ILE A 245 -3.36 9.00 6.25
CA ILE A 245 -4.63 8.28 6.07
C ILE A 245 -5.80 9.12 6.55
N VAL A 246 -6.57 9.59 5.58
CA VAL A 246 -7.86 10.27 5.79
C VAL A 246 -8.95 9.27 5.45
N GLY A 247 -9.48 8.58 6.46
CA GLY A 247 -10.52 7.57 6.29
C GLY A 247 -11.85 8.21 5.88
N VAL A 248 -12.45 7.70 4.81
CA VAL A 248 -13.80 8.07 4.36
C VAL A 248 -14.58 6.80 4.01
N ASP A 249 -15.91 6.88 4.02
CA ASP A 249 -16.79 5.70 3.92
C ASP A 249 -17.27 5.40 2.50
N SER A 250 -17.14 6.35 1.59
CA SER A 250 -17.59 6.21 0.20
C SER A 250 -16.58 6.83 -0.77
N GLY A 251 -16.98 7.28 -1.88
CA GLY A 251 -16.18 8.04 -2.81
C GLY A 251 -17.08 9.09 -3.44
N ASP A 252 -17.99 9.65 -2.63
CA ASP A 252 -18.81 10.78 -3.07
C ASP A 252 -18.00 12.09 -3.06
N GLU A 253 -18.62 13.16 -3.55
CA GLU A 253 -17.97 14.45 -3.71
C GLU A 253 -17.61 15.08 -2.37
N ASP A 254 -18.42 14.87 -1.33
CA ASP A 254 -18.17 15.41 0.01
C ASP A 254 -16.95 14.72 0.66
N ASP A 255 -16.82 13.41 0.48
CA ASP A 255 -15.63 12.65 0.92
C ASP A 255 -14.36 13.13 0.21
N VAL A 256 -14.42 13.37 -1.10
CA VAL A 256 -13.30 13.88 -1.89
C VAL A 256 -12.92 15.29 -1.41
N ASN A 257 -13.90 16.19 -1.26
CA ASN A 257 -13.67 17.55 -0.79
C ASN A 257 -13.06 17.60 0.62
N PHE A 258 -13.51 16.73 1.53
CA PHE A 258 -12.95 16.63 2.86
C PHE A 258 -11.48 16.21 2.85
N MET A 259 -11.12 15.26 1.99
CA MET A 259 -9.75 14.76 1.87
C MET A 259 -8.79 15.77 1.24
N VAL A 260 -9.26 16.54 0.25
CA VAL A 260 -8.43 17.50 -0.49
C VAL A 260 -7.70 18.49 0.41
N ASP A 261 -8.34 18.90 1.51
CA ASP A 261 -7.74 19.83 2.48
C ASP A 261 -6.43 19.32 3.09
N TYR A 262 -6.27 17.98 3.21
CA TYR A 262 -5.10 17.39 3.87
C TYR A 262 -3.88 17.23 2.95
N GLN A 263 -4.05 17.31 1.63
CA GLN A 263 -2.93 17.17 0.68
C GLN A 263 -1.83 18.24 0.85
N ASN A 264 -2.13 19.36 1.51
CA ASN A 264 -1.18 20.46 1.73
C ASN A 264 -0.28 20.23 2.96
N TYR A 265 -0.53 19.21 3.77
CA TYR A 265 0.16 18.98 5.04
C TYR A 265 1.12 17.80 5.02
N MET A 266 1.07 16.97 3.97
CA MET A 266 1.91 15.78 3.80
C MET A 266 2.17 15.51 2.32
N ASP A 267 3.16 14.66 2.00
CA ASP A 267 3.55 14.43 0.60
C ASP A 267 2.50 13.65 -0.20
N GLY A 268 1.82 12.72 0.44
CA GLY A 268 0.72 11.97 -0.14
C GLY A 268 -0.37 11.67 0.86
N ILE A 269 -1.57 11.40 0.37
CA ILE A 269 -2.69 10.89 1.16
C ILE A 269 -3.20 9.59 0.57
N GLY A 270 -3.77 8.75 1.42
CA GLY A 270 -4.37 7.49 0.98
C GLY A 270 -5.66 7.69 0.21
N ASN A 271 -5.76 7.16 -1.00
CA ASN A 271 -6.90 7.36 -1.89
C ASN A 271 -8.08 6.44 -1.54
N TYR A 272 -8.73 6.67 -0.39
CA TYR A 272 -9.92 5.92 0.03
C TYR A 272 -11.10 6.03 -0.95
N PRO A 273 -11.40 7.20 -1.53
CA PRO A 273 -12.46 7.28 -2.53
C PRO A 273 -12.22 6.34 -3.71
N LEU A 274 -11.00 6.29 -4.22
CA LEU A 274 -10.65 5.35 -5.31
C LEU A 274 -10.74 3.89 -4.86
N PHE A 275 -10.30 3.57 -3.64
CA PHE A 275 -10.45 2.24 -3.04
C PHE A 275 -11.91 1.77 -3.10
N HIS A 276 -12.87 2.60 -2.67
CA HIS A 276 -14.29 2.27 -2.72
C HIS A 276 -14.78 2.08 -4.16
N LYS A 277 -14.40 2.98 -5.08
CA LYS A 277 -14.85 2.92 -6.48
C LYS A 277 -14.24 1.77 -7.27
N ILE A 278 -13.00 1.37 -7.01
CA ILE A 278 -12.43 0.15 -7.59
C ILE A 278 -13.24 -1.05 -7.14
N ARG A 279 -13.45 -1.24 -5.84
CA ARG A 279 -14.20 -2.37 -5.29
C ARG A 279 -15.65 -2.42 -5.80
N GLU A 280 -16.30 -1.27 -5.91
CA GLU A 280 -17.65 -1.15 -6.44
C GLU A 280 -17.74 -1.53 -7.91
N ASN A 281 -16.80 -1.11 -8.74
CA ASN A 281 -16.90 -1.22 -10.19
C ASN A 281 -16.21 -2.45 -10.81
N PHE A 282 -15.22 -3.02 -10.13
CA PHE A 282 -14.61 -4.29 -10.55
C PHE A 282 -15.35 -5.52 -10.02
N CYS A 283 -16.26 -5.36 -9.06
CA CYS A 283 -17.06 -6.45 -8.54
C CYS A 283 -18.40 -6.55 -9.28
N SER A 284 -18.55 -7.54 -10.13
CA SER A 284 -19.83 -7.85 -10.79
C SER A 284 -20.48 -9.05 -10.13
N SER A 285 -21.54 -8.82 -9.36
CA SER A 285 -22.39 -9.87 -8.79
C SER A 285 -23.69 -10.03 -9.59
N LYS A 286 -24.47 -11.08 -9.30
CA LYS A 286 -25.80 -11.28 -9.93
C LYS A 286 -26.77 -10.12 -9.66
N SER A 287 -26.59 -9.42 -8.53
CA SER A 287 -27.46 -8.33 -8.07
C SER A 287 -26.93 -6.94 -8.38
N LYS A 288 -25.60 -6.77 -8.54
CA LYS A 288 -24.96 -5.47 -8.82
C LYS A 288 -23.84 -5.68 -9.85
N LYS A 289 -23.96 -5.02 -10.99
CA LYS A 289 -22.90 -4.97 -11.99
C LYS A 289 -22.12 -3.69 -11.83
N GLY A 290 -20.79 -3.81 -11.72
CA GLY A 290 -19.91 -2.66 -11.79
C GLY A 290 -19.96 -2.00 -13.17
N SER A 291 -19.67 -0.70 -13.23
CA SER A 291 -19.68 0.08 -14.47
C SER A 291 -18.37 0.84 -14.66
N MET A 292 -17.64 0.53 -15.72
CA MET A 292 -16.43 1.27 -16.06
C MET A 292 -16.73 2.70 -16.54
N ILE A 293 -17.98 2.99 -16.96
CA ILE A 293 -18.42 4.36 -17.24
C ILE A 293 -18.48 5.16 -15.95
N GLU A 294 -19.04 4.60 -14.87
CA GLU A 294 -19.13 5.28 -13.58
C GLU A 294 -17.72 5.44 -12.95
N LEU A 295 -16.87 4.42 -13.06
CA LEU A 295 -15.48 4.54 -12.65
C LEU A 295 -14.76 5.68 -13.40
N ASN A 296 -14.99 5.80 -14.71
CA ASN A 296 -14.38 6.89 -15.49
C ASN A 296 -14.87 8.29 -15.06
N LYS A 297 -16.15 8.46 -14.80
CA LYS A 297 -16.69 9.74 -14.28
C LYS A 297 -16.01 10.11 -12.96
N PHE A 298 -15.87 9.13 -12.08
CA PHE A 298 -15.21 9.33 -10.80
C PHE A 298 -13.72 9.70 -10.96
N ILE A 299 -12.97 9.00 -11.84
CA ILE A 299 -11.56 9.33 -12.13
C ILE A 299 -11.42 10.76 -12.65
N GLN A 300 -12.31 11.21 -13.54
CA GLN A 300 -12.29 12.58 -14.03
C GLN A 300 -12.53 13.61 -12.92
N ASN A 301 -13.42 13.30 -11.98
CA ASN A 301 -13.62 14.12 -10.79
C ASN A 301 -12.36 14.17 -9.92
N LEU A 302 -11.74 13.03 -9.60
CA LEU A 302 -10.50 12.97 -8.82
C LEU A 302 -9.38 13.83 -9.42
N GLN A 303 -9.19 13.77 -10.75
CA GLN A 303 -8.14 14.51 -11.45
C GLN A 303 -8.33 16.03 -11.41
N THR A 304 -9.53 16.52 -11.10
CA THR A 304 -9.78 17.96 -10.91
C THR A 304 -9.57 18.44 -9.48
N HIS A 305 -9.54 17.53 -8.50
CA HIS A 305 -9.46 17.89 -7.07
C HIS A 305 -8.06 17.72 -6.48
N PHE A 306 -7.34 16.65 -6.87
CA PHE A 306 -6.01 16.40 -6.31
C PHE A 306 -4.91 16.98 -7.19
N LEU A 307 -3.99 17.74 -6.55
CA LEU A 307 -2.91 18.45 -7.24
C LEU A 307 -1.78 17.52 -7.67
N GLU A 308 -1.49 16.51 -6.85
CA GLU A 308 -0.34 15.62 -7.03
C GLU A 308 -0.73 14.14 -6.84
N PRO A 309 -1.66 13.61 -7.68
CA PRO A 309 -2.18 12.26 -7.52
C PRO A 309 -1.10 11.17 -7.63
N GLN A 310 0.04 11.46 -8.27
CA GLN A 310 1.16 10.55 -8.43
C GLN A 310 1.84 10.16 -7.11
N TYR A 311 1.66 10.94 -6.03
CA TYR A 311 2.22 10.65 -4.71
C TYR A 311 1.20 10.05 -3.73
N MET A 312 -0.06 9.93 -4.13
CA MET A 312 -1.09 9.30 -3.30
C MET A 312 -0.86 7.80 -3.17
N GLY A 313 -1.14 7.25 -1.98
CA GLY A 313 -1.21 5.80 -1.80
C GLY A 313 -2.50 5.24 -2.39
N ILE A 314 -2.40 4.18 -3.19
CA ILE A 314 -3.55 3.50 -3.80
C ILE A 314 -3.54 2.00 -3.50
N TRP A 315 -4.68 1.44 -3.13
CA TRP A 315 -4.78 0.03 -2.73
C TRP A 315 -6.16 -0.56 -3.03
N LEU A 316 -6.24 -1.90 -2.99
CA LEU A 316 -7.46 -2.67 -3.14
C LEU A 316 -7.97 -3.24 -1.81
N GLY A 317 -7.07 -3.50 -0.86
CA GLY A 317 -7.34 -4.03 0.47
C GLY A 317 -6.37 -3.45 1.50
N ASN A 318 -6.77 -3.42 2.77
CA ASN A 318 -5.96 -3.02 3.90
C ASN A 318 -6.41 -3.75 5.19
N HIS A 319 -5.77 -3.43 6.30
CA HIS A 319 -6.05 -4.05 7.60
C HIS A 319 -7.31 -3.53 8.31
N ASP A 320 -8.03 -2.55 7.74
CA ASP A 320 -9.23 -1.93 8.33
C ASP A 320 -10.53 -2.33 7.62
N LYS A 321 -10.42 -2.93 6.45
CA LYS A 321 -11.58 -3.26 5.61
C LYS A 321 -11.56 -4.75 5.23
N GLU A 322 -12.74 -5.31 5.04
CA GLU A 322 -12.88 -6.70 4.54
C GLU A 322 -12.06 -6.94 3.28
N ARG A 323 -11.54 -8.16 3.13
CA ARG A 323 -10.82 -8.56 1.93
C ARG A 323 -11.66 -8.42 0.67
N PHE A 324 -11.02 -8.17 -0.46
CA PHE A 324 -11.73 -8.02 -1.74
C PHE A 324 -12.54 -9.28 -2.08
N LEU A 325 -11.96 -10.47 -1.95
CA LEU A 325 -12.64 -11.74 -2.27
C LEU A 325 -13.82 -12.05 -1.35
N LYS A 326 -13.85 -11.49 -0.11
CA LYS A 326 -15.02 -11.60 0.76
C LYS A 326 -16.23 -10.91 0.15
N GLN A 327 -16.04 -9.74 -0.41
CA GLN A 327 -17.09 -8.95 -1.05
C GLN A 327 -17.37 -9.43 -2.47
N CYS A 328 -16.32 -9.86 -3.18
CA CYS A 328 -16.34 -10.23 -4.60
C CYS A 328 -15.62 -11.56 -4.83
N PRO A 329 -16.29 -12.72 -4.63
CA PRO A 329 -15.66 -14.03 -4.70
C PRO A 329 -15.37 -14.50 -6.15
N GLN A 330 -14.73 -13.63 -6.93
CA GLN A 330 -14.40 -13.88 -8.34
C GLN A 330 -12.93 -13.52 -8.56
N ASN A 331 -12.09 -14.52 -8.80
CA ASN A 331 -10.65 -14.33 -9.03
C ASN A 331 -10.38 -13.39 -10.20
N ILE A 332 -11.17 -13.48 -11.26
CA ILE A 332 -11.01 -12.63 -12.45
C ILE A 332 -11.23 -11.14 -12.13
N SER A 333 -12.17 -10.82 -11.24
CA SER A 333 -12.40 -9.45 -10.76
C SER A 333 -11.22 -8.95 -9.93
N LEU A 334 -10.67 -9.80 -9.05
CA LEU A 334 -9.49 -9.47 -8.27
C LEU A 334 -8.27 -9.19 -9.15
N ILE A 335 -7.99 -10.06 -10.13
CA ILE A 335 -6.86 -9.92 -11.07
C ILE A 335 -6.96 -8.62 -11.88
N ASN A 336 -8.15 -8.29 -12.40
CA ASN A 336 -8.38 -7.03 -13.10
C ASN A 336 -8.24 -5.81 -12.19
N ALA A 337 -8.78 -5.86 -10.96
CA ALA A 337 -8.68 -4.78 -9.98
C ALA A 337 -7.24 -4.54 -9.52
N ILE A 338 -6.44 -5.60 -9.29
CA ILE A 338 -5.00 -5.50 -8.99
C ILE A 338 -4.28 -4.83 -10.17
N THR A 339 -4.53 -5.31 -11.39
CA THR A 339 -3.89 -4.76 -12.59
C THR A 339 -4.22 -3.27 -12.73
N PHE A 340 -5.48 -2.87 -12.59
CA PHE A 340 -5.87 -1.46 -12.61
C PHE A 340 -5.14 -0.65 -11.52
N THR A 341 -5.17 -1.11 -10.27
CA THR A 341 -4.57 -0.42 -9.12
C THR A 341 -3.07 -0.16 -9.35
N PHE A 342 -2.33 -1.15 -9.84
CA PHE A 342 -0.89 -1.00 -10.02
C PHE A 342 -0.48 -0.14 -11.24
N PHE A 343 -1.35 -0.01 -12.22
CA PHE A 343 -1.10 0.84 -13.39
C PHE A 343 -1.80 2.19 -13.33
N PHE A 344 -2.66 2.42 -12.34
CA PHE A 344 -3.27 3.73 -12.11
C PHE A 344 -2.21 4.75 -11.60
N GLU A 345 -2.61 5.99 -11.46
CA GLU A 345 -1.77 7.09 -10.98
C GLU A 345 -1.69 7.06 -9.45
N GLY A 346 -0.47 6.95 -8.91
CA GLY A 346 -0.18 6.83 -7.48
C GLY A 346 0.85 5.75 -7.15
N ILE A 347 1.15 5.61 -5.86
CA ILE A 347 2.04 4.61 -5.29
C ILE A 347 1.20 3.40 -4.87
N PRO A 348 1.31 2.24 -5.55
CA PRO A 348 0.49 1.08 -5.24
C PRO A 348 0.91 0.44 -3.92
N ILE A 349 -0.09 0.12 -3.10
CA ILE A 349 0.05 -0.58 -1.83
C ILE A 349 -0.73 -1.89 -1.93
N PHE A 350 -0.08 -3.00 -1.65
CA PHE A 350 -0.66 -4.33 -1.69
C PHE A 350 -0.72 -4.95 -0.30
N TYR A 351 -1.89 -5.38 0.11
CA TYR A 351 -2.10 -5.96 1.43
C TYR A 351 -1.75 -7.45 1.44
N TYR A 352 -0.93 -7.87 2.41
CA TYR A 352 -0.47 -9.26 2.55
C TYR A 352 -1.63 -10.26 2.55
N GLY A 353 -1.42 -11.43 1.96
CA GLY A 353 -2.37 -12.53 1.89
C GLY A 353 -3.30 -12.49 0.67
N ASP A 354 -3.54 -11.32 0.06
CA ASP A 354 -4.34 -11.26 -1.17
C ASP A 354 -3.65 -12.01 -2.33
N GLU A 355 -2.30 -12.11 -2.31
CA GLU A 355 -1.52 -12.93 -3.26
C GLU A 355 -1.73 -14.43 -3.07
N GLN A 356 -2.30 -14.84 -1.94
CA GLN A 356 -2.66 -16.22 -1.61
C GLN A 356 -4.17 -16.45 -1.62
N TYR A 357 -4.93 -15.55 -2.25
CA TYR A 357 -6.39 -15.59 -2.35
C TYR A 357 -7.12 -15.59 -1.01
N PHE A 358 -6.60 -14.88 -0.02
CA PHE A 358 -7.29 -14.71 1.24
C PHE A 358 -8.63 -14.01 1.04
N ASP A 359 -9.68 -14.59 1.60
CA ASP A 359 -11.05 -14.08 1.52
C ASP A 359 -11.61 -13.64 2.88
N GLY A 360 -10.86 -13.91 3.95
CA GLY A 360 -11.23 -13.60 5.33
C GLY A 360 -12.33 -14.52 5.87
N PRO A 361 -12.06 -15.27 6.96
CA PRO A 361 -13.09 -16.07 7.61
C PRO A 361 -14.26 -15.25 8.15
N ASN A 362 -15.40 -15.92 8.44
CA ASN A 362 -16.59 -15.30 9.01
C ASN A 362 -16.48 -15.10 10.54
N GLU A 363 -15.40 -14.48 10.97
CA GLU A 363 -15.15 -14.16 12.38
C GLU A 363 -14.65 -12.73 12.52
N ASN A 364 -14.66 -12.21 13.73
CA ASN A 364 -14.07 -10.92 14.03
C ASN A 364 -12.60 -10.92 13.61
N GLU A 365 -12.13 -9.82 12.98
CA GLU A 365 -10.77 -9.68 12.47
C GLU A 365 -10.43 -10.61 11.27
N GLY A 366 -11.42 -11.20 10.59
CA GLY A 366 -11.22 -12.12 9.49
C GLY A 366 -10.31 -11.60 8.37
N HIS A 367 -10.31 -10.28 8.14
CA HIS A 367 -9.40 -9.61 7.20
C HIS A 367 -7.93 -9.52 7.68
N ARG A 368 -7.64 -9.95 8.92
CA ARG A 368 -6.32 -9.98 9.57
C ARG A 368 -5.81 -11.40 9.81
N GLU A 369 -6.19 -12.33 8.97
CA GLU A 369 -5.76 -13.73 9.05
C GLU A 369 -4.25 -13.92 8.84
N MET A 370 -3.71 -15.07 9.30
CA MET A 370 -2.28 -15.36 9.29
C MET A 370 -1.80 -15.91 7.93
N LEU A 371 -0.65 -15.41 7.47
CA LEU A 371 0.04 -15.93 6.28
C LEU A 371 0.94 -17.13 6.57
N PHE A 372 1.16 -17.46 7.83
CA PHE A 372 2.12 -18.51 8.27
C PHE A 372 2.01 -19.78 7.44
N GLY A 373 3.14 -20.21 6.85
CA GLY A 373 3.22 -21.42 6.03
C GLY A 373 2.53 -21.36 4.66
N LYS A 374 1.96 -20.22 4.28
CA LYS A 374 1.21 -20.04 3.02
C LYS A 374 1.98 -19.16 2.02
N TYR A 375 3.27 -19.42 1.85
CA TYR A 375 4.13 -18.62 0.95
C TYR A 375 4.29 -19.30 -0.42
N ASP A 376 3.16 -19.61 -1.09
CA ASP A 376 3.20 -20.26 -2.41
C ASP A 376 3.62 -19.27 -3.50
N THR A 377 4.85 -19.41 -3.98
CA THR A 377 5.40 -18.61 -5.08
C THR A 377 4.84 -19.05 -6.46
N ASN A 378 4.05 -20.13 -6.51
CA ASN A 378 3.34 -20.56 -7.71
C ASN A 378 1.93 -20.00 -7.82
N SER A 379 1.41 -19.33 -6.77
CA SER A 379 0.14 -18.62 -6.85
C SER A 379 0.08 -17.72 -8.08
N GLU A 380 -1.06 -17.69 -8.73
CA GLU A 380 -1.29 -16.90 -9.94
C GLU A 380 -1.11 -15.40 -9.67
N ILE A 381 -1.63 -14.91 -8.53
CA ILE A 381 -1.49 -13.50 -8.14
C ILE A 381 -0.04 -13.18 -7.79
N TYR A 382 0.69 -14.08 -7.13
CA TYR A 382 2.12 -13.90 -6.88
C TYR A 382 2.90 -13.66 -8.19
N LYS A 383 2.64 -14.48 -9.21
CA LYS A 383 3.28 -14.37 -10.55
C LYS A 383 2.81 -13.11 -11.28
N LEU A 384 1.53 -12.77 -11.18
CA LEU A 384 0.96 -11.55 -11.74
C LEU A 384 1.66 -10.31 -11.18
N LEU A 385 1.79 -10.22 -9.86
CA LEU A 385 2.44 -9.10 -9.17
C LEU A 385 3.90 -8.94 -9.62
N LYS A 386 4.63 -10.06 -9.79
CA LYS A 386 5.98 -10.02 -10.32
C LYS A 386 6.02 -9.36 -11.71
N ILE A 387 5.16 -9.80 -12.63
CA ILE A 387 5.10 -9.26 -14.01
C ILE A 387 4.72 -7.77 -13.98
N ILE A 388 3.70 -7.41 -13.21
CA ILE A 388 3.24 -6.02 -13.07
C ILE A 388 4.37 -5.12 -12.55
N ASN A 389 5.05 -5.51 -11.47
CA ASN A 389 6.14 -4.74 -10.89
C ASN A 389 7.35 -4.66 -11.83
N ASP A 390 7.68 -5.74 -12.56
CA ASP A 390 8.73 -5.74 -13.57
C ASP A 390 8.41 -4.74 -14.70
N VAL A 391 7.17 -4.70 -15.21
CA VAL A 391 6.73 -3.74 -16.23
C VAL A 391 6.74 -2.31 -15.68
N ARG A 392 6.22 -2.08 -14.46
CA ARG A 392 6.24 -0.75 -13.83
C ARG A 392 7.65 -0.16 -13.79
N LYS A 393 8.63 -0.97 -13.39
CA LYS A 393 10.04 -0.54 -13.26
C LYS A 393 10.73 -0.40 -14.60
N SER A 394 10.62 -1.38 -15.49
CA SER A 394 11.31 -1.37 -16.77
C SER A 394 10.82 -0.27 -17.70
N GLU A 395 9.54 0.02 -17.71
CA GLU A 395 8.92 1.07 -18.53
C GLU A 395 8.79 2.41 -17.78
N LYS A 396 9.18 2.47 -16.50
CA LYS A 396 9.10 3.67 -15.65
C LYS A 396 7.74 4.37 -15.74
N ILE A 397 6.67 3.58 -15.66
CA ILE A 397 5.31 4.09 -15.91
C ILE A 397 4.91 5.25 -15.00
N TYR A 398 5.52 5.34 -13.83
CA TYR A 398 5.31 6.41 -12.85
C TYR A 398 5.78 7.80 -13.34
N ASP A 399 6.58 7.87 -14.42
CA ASP A 399 7.02 9.12 -15.05
C ASP A 399 6.08 9.60 -16.17
N TYR A 400 4.98 8.87 -16.43
CA TYR A 400 4.04 9.17 -17.49
C TYR A 400 2.61 9.38 -16.96
N ASP A 401 1.86 10.24 -17.61
CA ASP A 401 0.46 10.50 -17.30
C ASP A 401 -0.43 9.28 -17.54
N PHE A 402 -1.48 9.18 -16.74
CA PHE A 402 -2.58 8.26 -16.98
C PHE A 402 -3.49 8.83 -18.08
N VAL A 403 -3.55 8.15 -19.24
CA VAL A 403 -4.34 8.62 -20.37
C VAL A 403 -5.37 7.57 -20.77
N ARG A 404 -6.65 7.85 -20.49
CA ARG A 404 -7.75 7.00 -20.94
C ARG A 404 -7.81 6.93 -22.46
N ARG A 405 -7.97 5.73 -23.02
CA ARG A 405 -8.07 5.45 -24.46
C ARG A 405 -9.47 4.99 -24.88
N TYR A 406 -10.09 4.15 -24.04
CA TYR A 406 -11.44 3.62 -24.29
C TYR A 406 -12.10 3.24 -22.96
N HIS A 407 -13.42 3.31 -22.92
CA HIS A 407 -14.23 2.68 -21.87
C HIS A 407 -15.65 2.44 -22.38
N ASP A 408 -16.25 1.40 -21.87
CA ASP A 408 -17.68 1.10 -21.97
C ASP A 408 -18.20 0.67 -20.58
N ASN A 409 -19.33 -0.02 -20.50
CA ASN A 409 -19.82 -0.53 -19.21
C ASN A 409 -18.92 -1.59 -18.58
N ASN A 410 -18.21 -2.37 -19.39
CA ASN A 410 -17.50 -3.57 -18.95
C ASN A 410 -15.98 -3.42 -19.00
N HIS A 411 -15.44 -2.55 -19.85
CA HIS A 411 -14.01 -2.46 -20.15
C HIS A 411 -13.47 -1.06 -19.93
N TYR A 412 -12.22 -0.99 -19.49
CA TYR A 412 -11.47 0.23 -19.36
C TYR A 412 -10.07 0.05 -19.96
N VAL A 413 -9.71 0.92 -20.91
CA VAL A 413 -8.41 0.88 -21.60
C VAL A 413 -7.70 2.23 -21.45
N PHE A 414 -6.45 2.19 -21.01
CA PHE A 414 -5.63 3.39 -20.81
C PHE A 414 -4.16 3.12 -21.11
N THR A 415 -3.38 4.18 -21.21
CA THR A 415 -1.92 4.10 -21.40
C THR A 415 -1.17 4.83 -20.31
N ARG A 416 0.02 4.31 -19.98
CA ARG A 416 1.09 4.97 -19.25
C ARG A 416 2.38 4.83 -20.06
N GLY A 417 2.83 5.91 -20.74
CA GLY A 417 3.98 5.86 -21.63
C GLY A 417 3.85 4.80 -22.74
N ASN A 418 4.76 3.84 -22.77
CA ASN A 418 4.81 2.75 -23.73
C ASN A 418 3.93 1.54 -23.41
N VAL A 419 3.13 1.62 -22.35
CA VAL A 419 2.29 0.51 -21.89
C VAL A 419 0.81 0.83 -22.14
N LEU A 420 0.11 -0.10 -22.78
CA LEU A 420 -1.34 -0.09 -22.99
C LEU A 420 -1.96 -1.14 -22.09
N ILE A 421 -2.85 -0.71 -21.20
CA ILE A 421 -3.48 -1.55 -20.20
C ILE A 421 -4.96 -1.69 -20.51
N CYS A 422 -5.46 -2.93 -20.55
CA CYS A 422 -6.83 -3.26 -20.77
C CYS A 422 -7.36 -4.08 -19.60
N VAL A 423 -8.42 -3.62 -18.95
CA VAL A 423 -9.06 -4.30 -17.81
C VAL A 423 -10.56 -4.36 -18.00
N GLY A 424 -11.19 -5.33 -17.34
CA GLY A 424 -12.64 -5.52 -17.32
C GLY A 424 -13.19 -5.63 -15.91
N ASN A 425 -14.52 -5.51 -15.77
CA ASN A 425 -15.23 -5.64 -14.50
C ASN A 425 -15.62 -7.08 -14.12
N GLY A 426 -14.91 -8.07 -14.66
CA GLY A 426 -15.18 -9.49 -14.41
C GLY A 426 -16.31 -10.10 -15.25
N VAL A 427 -16.82 -9.38 -16.26
CA VAL A 427 -17.77 -9.95 -17.22
C VAL A 427 -17.02 -10.73 -18.30
N ASP A 428 -17.25 -12.04 -18.33
CA ASP A 428 -16.57 -12.98 -19.23
C ASP A 428 -17.24 -13.06 -20.64
N THR A 429 -17.50 -11.90 -21.24
CA THR A 429 -18.01 -11.82 -22.62
C THR A 429 -16.89 -11.34 -23.55
N PRO A 430 -16.49 -12.15 -24.56
CA PRO A 430 -15.50 -11.70 -25.53
C PRO A 430 -15.93 -10.40 -26.22
N SER A 431 -15.04 -9.42 -26.22
CA SER A 431 -15.29 -8.10 -26.82
C SER A 431 -14.15 -7.70 -27.74
N ASN A 432 -14.49 -7.32 -28.97
CA ASN A 432 -13.55 -6.72 -29.90
C ASN A 432 -13.53 -5.20 -29.74
N ILE A 433 -12.40 -4.66 -29.29
CA ILE A 433 -12.21 -3.22 -29.09
C ILE A 433 -11.30 -2.69 -30.19
N VAL A 434 -11.73 -1.62 -30.88
CA VAL A 434 -10.92 -0.92 -31.87
C VAL A 434 -10.54 0.45 -31.28
N LEU A 435 -9.24 0.71 -31.16
CA LEU A 435 -8.69 1.96 -30.63
C LEU A 435 -8.16 2.84 -31.76
N TYR A 436 -8.69 4.05 -31.90
CA TYR A 436 -8.24 5.07 -32.87
C TYR A 436 -7.29 6.12 -32.23
N ARG A 437 -7.41 6.37 -30.94
CA ARG A 437 -6.60 7.37 -30.20
C ARG A 437 -5.70 6.69 -29.17
N HIS A 438 -4.83 5.79 -29.62
CA HIS A 438 -4.05 4.91 -28.77
C HIS A 438 -2.68 5.50 -28.34
N GLY A 439 -2.18 6.56 -29.02
CA GLY A 439 -0.91 7.23 -28.65
C GLY A 439 0.36 6.56 -29.21
N PHE A 440 0.26 5.50 -30.02
CA PHE A 440 1.37 4.81 -30.67
C PHE A 440 1.47 5.22 -32.16
N LYS A 441 2.58 4.88 -32.82
CA LYS A 441 2.83 5.20 -34.22
C LYS A 441 2.43 4.03 -35.13
N GLU A 442 2.10 4.35 -36.39
CA GLU A 442 1.86 3.34 -37.42
C GLU A 442 3.03 2.34 -37.47
N GLY A 443 2.70 1.06 -37.48
CA GLY A 443 3.65 -0.03 -37.50
C GLY A 443 4.19 -0.45 -36.11
N ASP A 444 3.94 0.30 -35.04
CA ASP A 444 4.34 -0.11 -33.70
C ASP A 444 3.72 -1.48 -33.34
N LYS A 445 4.54 -2.36 -32.77
CA LYS A 445 4.11 -3.67 -32.25
C LYS A 445 4.10 -3.63 -30.73
N LEU A 446 3.01 -4.08 -30.14
CA LEU A 446 2.86 -4.19 -28.68
C LEU A 446 2.56 -5.65 -28.34
N CYS A 447 3.28 -6.22 -27.35
CA CYS A 447 3.08 -7.60 -26.92
C CYS A 447 2.63 -7.63 -25.45
N ASN A 448 1.67 -8.52 -25.15
CA ASN A 448 1.11 -8.69 -23.83
C ASN A 448 2.12 -9.33 -22.88
N ALA A 449 2.48 -8.64 -21.79
CA ALA A 449 3.42 -9.14 -20.80
C ALA A 449 2.92 -10.39 -20.05
N LEU A 450 1.60 -10.62 -20.03
CA LEU A 450 0.96 -11.81 -19.42
C LEU A 450 0.93 -13.01 -20.38
N ALA A 451 1.06 -12.78 -21.72
CA ALA A 451 1.04 -13.81 -22.75
C ALA A 451 1.84 -13.33 -23.96
N LEU A 452 3.14 -13.68 -24.01
CA LEU A 452 4.12 -13.09 -24.94
C LEU A 452 3.85 -13.35 -26.43
N ASP A 453 3.01 -14.30 -26.78
CA ASP A 453 2.54 -14.60 -28.12
C ASP A 453 1.30 -13.76 -28.53
N ASP A 454 0.63 -13.14 -27.57
CA ASP A 454 -0.48 -12.20 -27.79
C ASP A 454 0.10 -10.80 -28.09
N CYS A 455 0.24 -10.50 -29.37
CA CYS A 455 0.75 -9.20 -29.80
C CYS A 455 -0.22 -8.52 -30.75
N VAL A 456 -0.33 -7.20 -30.64
CA VAL A 456 -1.10 -6.34 -31.54
C VAL A 456 -0.17 -5.39 -32.29
N LYS A 457 -0.61 -4.91 -33.45
CA LYS A 457 0.13 -3.96 -34.28
C LYS A 457 -0.75 -2.78 -34.64
N VAL A 458 -0.16 -1.60 -34.69
CA VAL A 458 -0.83 -0.40 -35.22
C VAL A 458 -0.89 -0.54 -36.75
N VAL A 459 -2.10 -0.60 -37.31
CA VAL A 459 -2.36 -0.69 -38.74
C VAL A 459 -3.48 0.28 -39.12
N ASN A 460 -3.26 1.12 -40.11
CA ASN A 460 -4.20 2.18 -40.51
C ASN A 460 -4.59 3.10 -39.34
N ASN A 461 -3.65 3.39 -38.46
CA ASN A 461 -3.88 4.16 -37.23
C ASN A 461 -4.92 3.54 -36.28
N GLU A 462 -5.04 2.22 -36.27
CA GLU A 462 -5.92 1.44 -35.40
C GLU A 462 -5.15 0.36 -34.63
N ILE A 463 -5.62 0.05 -33.42
CA ILE A 463 -5.24 -1.15 -32.67
C ILE A 463 -6.52 -1.96 -32.41
N GLN A 464 -6.52 -3.22 -32.82
CA GLN A 464 -7.63 -4.15 -32.53
C GLN A 464 -7.24 -5.09 -31.40
N ILE A 465 -8.09 -5.17 -30.37
CA ILE A 465 -7.85 -5.94 -29.15
C ILE A 465 -9.05 -6.85 -28.90
N LEU A 466 -8.81 -8.14 -28.73
CA LEU A 466 -9.80 -9.07 -28.22
C LEU A 466 -9.63 -9.21 -26.70
N LEU A 467 -10.61 -8.78 -25.92
CA LEU A 467 -10.69 -9.00 -24.47
C LEU A 467 -11.62 -10.17 -24.18
N GLN A 468 -11.21 -11.08 -23.27
CA GLN A 468 -11.91 -12.29 -22.88
C GLN A 468 -12.04 -12.41 -21.35
N GLY A 469 -12.28 -11.29 -20.66
CA GLY A 469 -12.41 -11.23 -19.22
C GLY A 469 -11.09 -10.97 -18.47
N GLU A 470 -9.96 -11.49 -18.96
CA GLU A 470 -8.65 -11.30 -18.34
C GLU A 470 -8.03 -9.94 -18.70
N PRO A 471 -7.23 -9.33 -17.79
CA PRO A 471 -6.53 -8.10 -18.14
C PRO A 471 -5.44 -8.36 -19.17
N LYS A 472 -5.07 -7.32 -19.92
CA LYS A 472 -3.94 -7.34 -20.85
C LYS A 472 -3.01 -6.16 -20.60
N ILE A 473 -1.72 -6.42 -20.61
CA ILE A 473 -0.65 -5.43 -20.37
C ILE A 473 0.25 -5.45 -21.59
N TYR A 474 -0.09 -4.65 -22.60
CA TYR A 474 0.67 -4.56 -23.83
C TYR A 474 1.83 -3.59 -23.70
N VAL A 475 3.05 -4.07 -23.85
CA VAL A 475 4.28 -3.28 -23.84
C VAL A 475 4.78 -3.08 -25.26
N LYS A 476 5.03 -1.83 -25.63
CA LYS A 476 5.59 -1.49 -26.94
C LYS A 476 6.97 -2.11 -27.13
N GLN A 477 7.15 -2.85 -28.23
CA GLN A 477 8.43 -3.45 -28.57
C GLN A 477 9.39 -2.38 -29.10
N THR A 478 10.56 -2.27 -28.49
CA THR A 478 11.65 -1.40 -28.91
C THR A 478 12.90 -2.24 -29.16
N PRO A 479 13.90 -1.76 -29.92
CA PRO A 479 15.17 -2.48 -30.12
C PRO A 479 15.84 -2.84 -28.76
N ALA A 480 15.65 -2.02 -27.73
CA ALA A 480 16.17 -2.28 -26.38
C ALA A 480 15.40 -3.40 -25.65
N ASN A 481 14.12 -3.66 -26.01
CA ASN A 481 13.26 -4.67 -25.37
C ASN A 481 13.28 -6.01 -26.15
N ASN A 482 13.65 -6.00 -27.44
CA ASN A 482 13.66 -7.21 -28.28
C ASN A 482 14.62 -8.33 -27.83
N GLY A 483 15.50 -8.07 -26.88
CA GLY A 483 16.42 -9.05 -26.30
C GLY A 483 16.26 -9.25 -24.79
N ARG A 484 15.41 -8.49 -24.12
CA ARG A 484 15.08 -8.73 -22.72
C ARG A 484 14.03 -9.84 -22.64
N SER A 485 14.48 -11.04 -22.34
CA SER A 485 13.65 -12.06 -21.72
C SER A 485 13.05 -11.46 -20.44
N ILE A 486 11.81 -10.96 -20.50
CA ILE A 486 10.96 -10.90 -19.32
C ILE A 486 10.93 -12.34 -18.87
N THR A 487 11.65 -12.66 -17.82
CA THR A 487 12.09 -13.99 -17.34
C THR A 487 11.30 -15.16 -17.92
N GLN A 488 12.02 -16.07 -18.64
CA GLN A 488 11.49 -17.32 -19.18
C GLN A 488 10.88 -18.21 -18.08
N SER A 489 9.69 -17.89 -17.62
CA SER A 489 8.94 -18.69 -16.67
C SER A 489 7.43 -18.71 -16.93
N SER A 490 6.97 -18.18 -18.06
CA SER A 490 5.55 -18.28 -18.42
C SER A 490 5.35 -18.90 -19.80
N LYS A 491 5.63 -20.20 -19.90
CA LYS A 491 4.93 -21.02 -20.89
C LYS A 491 3.47 -21.11 -20.44
N GLY A 492 2.59 -20.39 -21.12
CA GLY A 492 1.15 -20.58 -21.19
C GLY A 492 0.44 -21.34 -20.05
N TYR A 493 0.21 -20.70 -18.91
CA TYR A 493 -0.52 -21.35 -17.81
C TYR A 493 -1.97 -20.86 -17.66
N PHE A 494 -2.41 -19.88 -18.43
CA PHE A 494 -3.75 -19.31 -18.29
C PHE A 494 -4.89 -20.07 -19.02
N LEU A 495 -4.62 -21.13 -19.78
CA LEU A 495 -5.66 -21.77 -20.62
C LEU A 495 -5.63 -23.31 -20.62
N LYS A 496 -5.58 -24.01 -19.49
CA LYS A 496 -5.63 -25.50 -19.56
C LYS A 496 -6.62 -26.23 -18.65
N GLU A 497 -7.34 -25.61 -17.77
CA GLU A 497 -8.25 -26.37 -16.89
C GLU A 497 -9.75 -26.30 -17.27
N TYR A 498 -10.20 -25.37 -18.09
CA TYR A 498 -11.62 -25.33 -18.48
C TYR A 498 -11.98 -26.15 -19.73
N SER A 499 -10.98 -26.61 -20.50
CA SER A 499 -11.24 -27.40 -21.72
C SER A 499 -11.38 -28.90 -21.49
N LEU A 500 -10.96 -29.43 -20.34
CA LEU A 500 -11.07 -30.89 -20.06
C LEU A 500 -12.43 -31.31 -19.48
N CYS A 501 -13.16 -30.42 -18.81
CA CYS A 501 -14.49 -30.76 -18.30
C CYS A 501 -15.58 -30.77 -19.34
N LEU A 502 -15.44 -30.02 -20.45
CA LEU A 502 -16.45 -30.07 -21.53
C LEU A 502 -16.31 -31.30 -22.45
N PHE A 503 -15.11 -31.89 -22.55
CA PHE A 503 -14.89 -33.11 -23.35
C PHE A 503 -15.31 -34.41 -22.65
N LEU A 504 -15.35 -34.42 -21.31
CA LEU A 504 -15.81 -35.60 -20.56
C LEU A 504 -17.34 -35.69 -20.41
N ILE A 505 -18.09 -34.59 -20.60
CA ILE A 505 -19.56 -34.59 -20.55
C ILE A 505 -20.13 -35.05 -21.88
N LEU A 506 -19.44 -34.90 -23.01
CA LEU A 506 -19.89 -35.38 -24.32
C LEU A 506 -19.64 -36.87 -24.58
N LEU A 507 -18.85 -37.55 -23.73
CA LEU A 507 -18.60 -39.00 -23.83
C LEU A 507 -19.52 -39.86 -22.93
N ILE A 508 -20.40 -39.25 -22.13
CA ILE A 508 -21.37 -39.93 -21.27
C ILE A 508 -22.80 -39.96 -21.92
N PHE A 509 -23.00 -39.21 -22.99
CA PHE A 509 -24.27 -39.14 -23.69
C PHE A 509 -24.22 -39.62 -25.16
N MET A 510 -23.21 -40.37 -25.54
CA MET A 510 -23.17 -41.25 -26.70
C MET A 510 -22.95 -42.69 -26.18
#